data_b220fec3805be8b62ff95ba05f3aeded
#
_entry.id   b220fec3805be8b62ff95ba05f3aeded
#
_cell.length_a   1.000
_cell.length_b   1.000
_cell.length_c   1.000
_cell.angle_alpha   90.00
_cell.angle_beta   90.00
_cell.angle_gamma   90.00
#
_symmetry.space_group_name_H-M   'P 1'
#
loop_
_entity.id
_entity.type
_entity.pdbx_description
1 polymer ?
#
loop_
_entity_poly.entity_id
_entity_poly.type
_entity_poly.pdbx_seq_one_letter_code
_entity_poly.pdbx_strand_id
1 'polypeptide(L)'
;MSEVQQVRSEQVVGTVTPWAKRRDPSFDFLKGFLVVVMVVHHTLEYFVGPDYWLIRYVDFVTGGFVFAAGFLPALLLQSNPGGNRQKTCARLFARGVKLLLLFVILNILLGFLLEKSPGGKQFGVSQFFRNLYPIFLYGDKSLVAFAILVPIAYTLIALAILLQARHVRSVVAITALGLVTFCTLSSGWSFNLYYLSMGLAGGAAGMLVNPRLMGSSVRPGIKALLWAGAAVYMVSITFLRHDNAVLYAAGIFCVLGCAYTSVRAFEPETLWFQYHVVLGQYSLLGYLGQILFLQMLRRGHISALHWTLGLIPFLLTCVFLGGMSVGLDFLRKRNVTIDLAYRSVFA
;
A
#
# COMPACT_ATOMS: atom_id res chain seq x y z
N MET A 1 29.93 -53.65 19.80
CA MET A 1 29.90 -52.21 20.04
C MET A 1 29.54 -51.49 18.74
N SER A 2 28.35 -51.69 18.16
CA SER A 2 28.02 -51.04 16.87
C SER A 2 26.51 -50.76 16.68
N GLU A 3 25.63 -51.14 17.58
CA GLU A 3 24.18 -50.87 17.41
C GLU A 3 23.63 -49.68 18.23
N VAL A 4 24.38 -49.16 19.21
CA VAL A 4 23.91 -48.07 20.08
C VAL A 4 24.16 -46.66 19.50
N GLN A 5 24.98 -46.55 18.47
CA GLN A 5 25.26 -45.27 17.81
C GLN A 5 24.33 -44.91 16.64
N GLN A 6 23.60 -45.89 16.09
CA GLN A 6 22.71 -45.66 14.94
C GLN A 6 21.33 -45.15 15.34
N VAL A 7 20.91 -45.33 16.59
CA VAL A 7 19.58 -44.90 17.09
C VAL A 7 19.58 -43.41 17.49
N ARG A 8 20.74 -42.76 17.60
CA ARG A 8 20.85 -41.34 18.02
C ARG A 8 20.87 -40.31 16.89
N SER A 9 20.99 -40.76 15.66
CA SER A 9 21.02 -39.87 14.48
C SER A 9 19.64 -39.63 13.83
N GLU A 10 18.61 -40.39 14.18
CA GLU A 10 17.27 -40.24 13.58
C GLU A 10 16.30 -39.35 14.36
N GLN A 11 16.65 -38.87 15.56
CA GLN A 11 15.75 -38.04 16.38
C GLN A 11 16.00 -36.53 16.33
N VAL A 12 16.82 -36.05 15.42
CA VAL A 12 16.94 -34.62 15.15
C VAL A 12 16.33 -34.28 13.77
N VAL A 13 15.30 -34.99 13.36
CA VAL A 13 14.36 -34.44 12.37
C VAL A 13 13.50 -33.43 13.13
N GLY A 14 13.92 -32.21 13.05
CA GLY A 14 13.28 -31.07 13.70
C GLY A 14 11.78 -31.16 13.55
N THR A 15 11.09 -31.11 14.67
CA THR A 15 9.68 -30.76 14.75
C THR A 15 9.51 -29.41 14.05
N VAL A 16 9.36 -29.45 12.73
CA VAL A 16 8.87 -28.33 11.94
C VAL A 16 7.51 -28.02 12.54
N THR A 17 7.46 -27.00 13.39
CA THR A 17 6.21 -26.48 13.94
C THR A 17 5.27 -26.24 12.76
N PRO A 18 4.12 -26.94 12.67
CA PRO A 18 3.32 -27.04 11.44
C PRO A 18 2.69 -25.74 10.98
N TRP A 19 2.95 -24.61 11.60
CA TRP A 19 2.16 -23.39 11.40
C TRP A 19 2.91 -22.06 11.48
N ALA A 20 4.19 -22.01 11.20
CA ALA A 20 4.73 -20.77 10.66
C ALA A 20 4.13 -20.61 9.26
N LYS A 21 2.89 -20.09 9.18
CA LYS A 21 2.23 -19.76 7.92
C LYS A 21 3.20 -18.90 7.12
N ARG A 22 3.89 -19.51 6.16
CA ARG A 22 4.89 -18.83 5.32
C ARG A 22 4.17 -17.63 4.68
N ARG A 23 4.57 -16.43 5.05
CA ARG A 23 4.08 -15.19 4.45
C ARG A 23 4.25 -15.31 2.94
N ASP A 24 3.18 -15.11 2.16
CA ASP A 24 3.26 -15.21 0.70
C ASP A 24 4.09 -14.02 0.17
N PRO A 25 5.29 -14.28 -0.38
CA PRO A 25 6.18 -13.22 -0.85
C PRO A 25 5.60 -12.44 -2.03
N SER A 26 4.61 -13.00 -2.74
CA SER A 26 3.94 -12.32 -3.86
C SER A 26 3.19 -11.07 -3.41
N PHE A 27 2.61 -11.07 -2.20
CA PHE A 27 1.97 -9.88 -1.65
C PHE A 27 2.98 -8.81 -1.21
N ASP A 28 4.13 -9.23 -0.71
CA ASP A 28 5.19 -8.28 -0.38
C ASP A 28 5.79 -7.71 -1.66
N PHE A 29 5.99 -8.52 -2.68
CA PHE A 29 6.37 -8.03 -4.01
C PHE A 29 5.37 -6.99 -4.53
N LEU A 30 4.06 -7.29 -4.48
CA LEU A 30 3.02 -6.37 -4.95
C LEU A 30 3.08 -5.00 -4.25
N LYS A 31 3.28 -5.00 -2.92
CA LYS A 31 3.46 -3.75 -2.17
C LYS A 31 4.74 -3.01 -2.57
N GLY A 32 5.83 -3.74 -2.80
CA GLY A 32 7.09 -3.17 -3.28
C GLY A 32 6.96 -2.59 -4.69
N PHE A 33 6.25 -3.27 -5.57
CA PHE A 33 5.89 -2.75 -6.89
C PHE A 33 5.12 -1.42 -6.78
N LEU A 34 4.11 -1.35 -5.91
CA LEU A 34 3.39 -0.11 -5.66
C LEU A 34 4.31 1.00 -5.12
N VAL A 35 5.29 0.68 -4.26
CA VAL A 35 6.28 1.67 -3.80
C VAL A 35 7.09 2.22 -4.97
N VAL A 36 7.57 1.37 -5.88
CA VAL A 36 8.33 1.81 -7.07
C VAL A 36 7.47 2.67 -8.00
N VAL A 37 6.22 2.27 -8.27
CA VAL A 37 5.29 3.09 -9.07
C VAL A 37 5.00 4.43 -8.40
N MET A 38 4.92 4.48 -7.06
CA MET A 38 4.76 5.71 -6.30
C MET A 38 5.99 6.63 -6.42
N VAL A 39 7.19 6.06 -6.46
CA VAL A 39 8.41 6.85 -6.75
C VAL A 39 8.33 7.46 -8.15
N VAL A 40 7.88 6.71 -9.16
CA VAL A 40 7.64 7.25 -10.50
C VAL A 40 6.64 8.40 -10.45
N HIS A 41 5.49 8.20 -9.80
CA HIS A 41 4.44 9.23 -9.68
C HIS A 41 4.97 10.54 -9.09
N HIS A 42 5.59 10.48 -7.92
CA HIS A 42 6.10 11.68 -7.26
C HIS A 42 7.31 12.29 -7.96
N THR A 43 8.14 11.48 -8.61
CA THR A 43 9.23 12.01 -9.44
C THR A 43 8.69 12.83 -10.61
N LEU A 44 7.68 12.31 -11.30
CA LEU A 44 7.02 13.04 -12.39
C LEU A 44 6.38 14.34 -11.87
N GLU A 45 5.65 14.26 -10.75
CA GLU A 45 4.98 15.41 -10.15
C GLU A 45 5.97 16.51 -9.73
N TYR A 46 7.09 16.15 -9.11
CA TYR A 46 8.03 17.14 -8.52
C TYR A 46 9.07 17.70 -9.51
N PHE A 47 9.47 16.94 -10.51
CA PHE A 47 10.58 17.29 -11.41
C PHE A 47 10.16 17.52 -12.86
N VAL A 48 9.03 16.93 -13.31
CA VAL A 48 8.53 17.12 -14.68
C VAL A 48 7.35 18.07 -14.70
N GLY A 49 6.43 17.92 -13.76
CA GLY A 49 5.25 18.76 -13.59
C GLY A 49 3.97 17.95 -13.41
N PRO A 50 2.99 18.49 -12.65
CA PRO A 50 1.76 17.76 -12.29
C PRO A 50 0.86 17.47 -13.51
N ASP A 51 0.98 18.23 -14.59
CA ASP A 51 0.16 18.06 -15.79
C ASP A 51 0.79 17.09 -16.81
N TYR A 52 1.90 16.45 -16.48
CA TYR A 52 2.56 15.54 -17.40
C TYR A 52 1.69 14.30 -17.66
N TRP A 53 1.49 13.98 -18.93
CA TRP A 53 0.53 12.97 -19.38
C TRP A 53 0.72 11.57 -18.76
N LEU A 54 1.96 11.18 -18.46
CA LEU A 54 2.27 9.88 -17.84
C LEU A 54 1.72 9.75 -16.42
N ILE A 55 1.49 10.87 -15.70
CA ILE A 55 0.96 10.85 -14.33
C ILE A 55 -0.38 10.12 -14.31
N ARG A 56 -1.22 10.30 -15.34
CA ARG A 56 -2.53 9.62 -15.44
C ARG A 56 -2.41 8.10 -15.35
N TYR A 57 -1.37 7.53 -15.94
CA TYR A 57 -1.18 6.07 -16.01
C TYR A 57 -0.58 5.48 -14.72
N VAL A 58 0.02 6.29 -13.88
CA VAL A 58 0.59 5.85 -12.60
C VAL A 58 -0.24 6.30 -11.38
N ASP A 59 -1.24 7.16 -11.57
CA ASP A 59 -2.08 7.69 -10.48
C ASP A 59 -2.89 6.60 -9.76
N PHE A 60 -3.16 5.47 -10.41
CA PHE A 60 -3.79 4.31 -9.78
C PHE A 60 -3.06 3.83 -8.53
N VAL A 61 -1.80 4.18 -8.37
CA VAL A 61 -0.97 3.72 -7.26
C VAL A 61 -1.51 4.19 -5.91
N THR A 62 -2.03 5.43 -5.83
CA THR A 62 -2.63 5.97 -4.62
C THR A 62 -3.83 5.12 -4.18
N GLY A 63 -4.77 4.86 -5.10
CA GLY A 63 -5.89 3.96 -4.86
C GLY A 63 -5.44 2.51 -4.64
N GLY A 64 -4.39 2.07 -5.31
CA GLY A 64 -3.81 0.73 -5.19
C GLY A 64 -3.33 0.42 -3.77
N PHE A 65 -2.67 1.36 -3.10
CA PHE A 65 -2.28 1.20 -1.70
C PHE A 65 -3.48 1.09 -0.77
N VAL A 66 -4.48 1.95 -0.95
CA VAL A 66 -5.69 1.93 -0.12
C VAL A 66 -6.50 0.66 -0.38
N PHE A 67 -6.63 0.26 -1.65
CA PHE A 67 -7.26 -1.00 -2.04
C PHE A 67 -6.55 -2.21 -1.42
N ALA A 68 -5.22 -2.28 -1.51
CA ALA A 68 -4.43 -3.34 -0.90
C ALA A 68 -4.56 -3.37 0.64
N ALA A 69 -4.68 -2.21 1.28
CA ALA A 69 -4.92 -2.10 2.72
C ALA A 69 -6.28 -2.69 3.14
N GLY A 70 -7.28 -2.63 2.27
CA GLY A 70 -8.55 -3.31 2.46
C GLY A 70 -8.52 -4.79 2.08
N PHE A 71 -7.93 -5.12 0.94
CA PHE A 71 -7.90 -6.45 0.35
C PHE A 71 -7.20 -7.49 1.23
N LEU A 72 -5.96 -7.18 1.67
CA LEU A 72 -5.13 -8.14 2.37
C LEU A 72 -5.71 -8.61 3.71
N PRO A 73 -6.20 -7.73 4.61
CA PRO A 73 -6.83 -8.18 5.86
C PRO A 73 -8.09 -9.01 5.63
N ALA A 74 -8.91 -8.63 4.64
CA ALA A 74 -10.13 -9.36 4.28
C ALA A 74 -9.82 -10.77 3.77
N LEU A 75 -8.83 -10.90 2.89
CA LEU A 75 -8.35 -12.18 2.37
C LEU A 75 -7.76 -13.08 3.49
N LEU A 76 -6.94 -12.50 4.38
CA LEU A 76 -6.35 -13.23 5.50
C LEU A 76 -7.41 -13.74 6.49
N LEU A 77 -8.46 -12.95 6.75
CA LEU A 77 -9.56 -13.40 7.59
C LEU A 77 -10.31 -14.59 6.95
N GLN A 78 -10.53 -14.53 5.64
CA GLN A 78 -11.18 -15.61 4.91
C GLN A 78 -10.32 -16.89 4.86
N SER A 79 -9.01 -16.77 4.76
CA SER A 79 -8.08 -17.91 4.73
C SER A 79 -7.92 -18.59 6.08
N ASN A 80 -8.37 -17.98 7.17
CA ASN A 80 -8.29 -18.54 8.52
C ASN A 80 -9.65 -18.44 9.27
N PRO A 81 -10.66 -19.24 8.88
CA PRO A 81 -12.00 -19.14 9.44
C PRO A 81 -12.07 -19.48 10.94
N GLY A 82 -11.13 -20.31 11.45
CA GLY A 82 -11.00 -20.62 12.89
C GLY A 82 -10.18 -19.60 13.69
N GLY A 83 -9.67 -18.56 13.05
CA GLY A 83 -8.90 -17.51 13.73
C GLY A 83 -9.77 -16.62 14.62
N ASN A 84 -9.19 -16.09 15.69
CA ASN A 84 -9.89 -15.15 16.58
C ASN A 84 -10.17 -13.84 15.82
N ARG A 85 -11.37 -13.73 15.28
CA ARG A 85 -11.87 -12.58 14.51
C ARG A 85 -11.82 -11.29 15.31
N GLN A 86 -12.21 -11.33 16.58
CA GLN A 86 -12.19 -10.16 17.46
C GLN A 86 -10.76 -9.62 17.62
N LYS A 87 -9.78 -10.52 17.80
CA LYS A 87 -8.36 -10.13 17.87
C LYS A 87 -7.87 -9.50 16.55
N THR A 88 -8.34 -10.00 15.41
CA THR A 88 -8.01 -9.42 14.10
C THR A 88 -8.62 -8.03 13.95
N CYS A 89 -9.90 -7.86 14.30
CA CYS A 89 -10.57 -6.55 14.27
C CYS A 89 -9.87 -5.53 15.19
N ALA A 90 -9.54 -5.92 16.42
CA ALA A 90 -8.81 -5.06 17.36
C ALA A 90 -7.45 -4.63 16.81
N ARG A 91 -6.72 -5.53 16.15
CA ARG A 91 -5.44 -5.20 15.49
C ARG A 91 -5.62 -4.22 14.32
N LEU A 92 -6.63 -4.42 13.49
CA LEU A 92 -6.92 -3.49 12.37
C LEU A 92 -7.28 -2.10 12.89
N PHE A 93 -8.16 -2.04 13.90
CA PHE A 93 -8.53 -0.77 14.53
C PHE A 93 -7.31 -0.06 15.11
N ALA A 94 -6.49 -0.75 15.90
CA ALA A 94 -5.28 -0.19 16.48
C ALA A 94 -4.29 0.30 15.41
N ARG A 95 -4.14 -0.44 14.30
CA ARG A 95 -3.32 0.01 13.15
C ARG A 95 -3.87 1.26 12.49
N GLY A 96 -5.18 1.35 12.29
CA GLY A 96 -5.81 2.55 11.75
C GLY A 96 -5.55 3.77 12.65
N VAL A 97 -5.74 3.64 13.96
CA VAL A 97 -5.45 4.71 14.93
C VAL A 97 -3.97 5.10 14.91
N LYS A 98 -3.06 4.12 14.90
CA LYS A 98 -1.61 4.39 14.80
C LYS A 98 -1.25 5.19 13.54
N LEU A 99 -1.87 4.87 12.39
CA LEU A 99 -1.62 5.61 11.15
C LEU A 99 -2.12 7.06 11.23
N LEU A 100 -3.27 7.31 11.87
CA LEU A 100 -3.74 8.68 12.12
C LEU A 100 -2.77 9.46 13.03
N LEU A 101 -2.30 8.83 14.11
CA LEU A 101 -1.31 9.44 14.98
C LEU A 101 0.01 9.72 14.25
N LEU A 102 0.48 8.75 13.45
CA LEU A 102 1.68 8.92 12.64
C LEU A 102 1.52 10.07 11.63
N PHE A 103 0.37 10.18 10.97
CA PHE A 103 0.04 11.28 10.08
C PHE A 103 0.14 12.64 10.79
N VAL A 104 -0.46 12.77 11.98
CA VAL A 104 -0.40 13.99 12.78
C VAL A 104 1.03 14.34 13.17
N ILE A 105 1.77 13.37 13.73
CA ILE A 105 3.17 13.56 14.16
C ILE A 105 4.04 14.00 12.98
N LEU A 106 3.94 13.33 11.84
CA LEU A 106 4.74 13.65 10.67
C LEU A 106 4.44 15.06 10.13
N ASN A 107 3.17 15.48 10.09
CA ASN A 107 2.83 16.82 9.63
C ASN A 107 3.25 17.89 10.63
N ILE A 108 3.20 17.64 11.93
CA ILE A 108 3.76 18.54 12.94
C ILE A 108 5.28 18.66 12.77
N LEU A 109 6.02 17.55 12.65
CA LEU A 109 7.46 17.57 12.43
C LEU A 109 7.85 18.30 11.16
N LEU A 110 7.13 18.05 10.07
CA LEU A 110 7.34 18.77 8.81
C LEU A 110 7.02 20.25 8.93
N GLY A 111 6.01 20.64 9.70
CA GLY A 111 5.67 22.04 9.98
C GLY A 111 6.78 22.83 10.69
N PHE A 112 7.65 22.14 11.42
CA PHE A 112 8.87 22.75 12.01
C PHE A 112 10.05 22.79 11.02
N LEU A 113 10.08 21.85 10.06
CA LEU A 113 11.20 21.71 9.13
C LEU A 113 10.99 22.48 7.81
N LEU A 114 9.74 22.73 7.44
CA LEU A 114 9.35 23.30 6.17
C LEU A 114 8.63 24.65 6.35
N GLU A 115 9.13 25.68 5.71
CA GLU A 115 8.43 26.97 5.64
C GLU A 115 7.22 26.95 4.72
N LYS A 116 7.22 26.05 3.73
CA LYS A 116 6.12 25.90 2.75
C LYS A 116 5.71 24.43 2.64
N SER A 117 4.40 24.22 2.52
CA SER A 117 3.85 22.89 2.22
C SER A 117 4.29 22.42 0.82
N PRO A 118 4.18 21.09 0.53
CA PRO A 118 4.37 20.58 -0.83
C PRO A 118 3.49 21.27 -1.88
N GLY A 119 2.30 21.76 -1.49
CA GLY A 119 1.41 22.55 -2.32
C GLY A 119 1.74 24.05 -2.40
N GLY A 120 2.91 24.50 -1.90
CA GLY A 120 3.38 25.87 -2.00
C GLY A 120 2.76 26.88 -1.04
N LYS A 121 1.77 26.49 -0.23
CA LYS A 121 1.19 27.36 0.81
C LYS A 121 2.11 27.41 2.03
N GLN A 122 2.10 28.53 2.77
CA GLN A 122 2.80 28.61 4.05
C GLN A 122 2.32 27.48 4.97
N PHE A 123 3.27 26.69 5.45
CA PHE A 123 3.01 25.57 6.33
C PHE A 123 3.41 25.95 7.76
N GLY A 124 2.45 25.90 8.66
CA GLY A 124 2.69 26.17 10.07
C GLY A 124 1.85 25.23 10.93
N VAL A 125 2.39 24.83 12.08
CA VAL A 125 1.68 23.95 13.03
C VAL A 125 0.30 24.52 13.40
N SER A 126 0.20 25.85 13.59
CA SER A 126 -1.07 26.52 13.86
C SER A 126 -2.07 26.40 12.70
N GLN A 127 -1.60 26.48 11.46
CA GLN A 127 -2.45 26.31 10.27
C GLN A 127 -2.92 24.85 10.13
N PHE A 128 -2.06 23.87 10.44
CA PHE A 128 -2.45 22.47 10.47
C PHE A 128 -3.62 22.26 11.45
N PHE A 129 -3.51 22.75 12.68
CA PHE A 129 -4.57 22.62 13.69
C PHE A 129 -5.86 23.37 13.32
N ARG A 130 -5.78 24.54 12.70
CA ARG A 130 -6.97 25.29 12.21
C ARG A 130 -7.68 24.56 11.08
N ASN A 131 -6.98 23.76 10.29
CA ASN A 131 -7.52 23.06 9.13
C ASN A 131 -7.74 21.55 9.37
N LEU A 132 -7.79 21.09 10.62
CA LEU A 132 -8.07 19.68 10.91
C LEU A 132 -9.36 19.17 10.26
N TYR A 133 -10.45 19.97 10.32
CA TYR A 133 -11.73 19.60 9.72
C TYR A 133 -11.62 19.38 8.21
N PRO A 134 -11.15 20.33 7.37
CA PRO A 134 -10.98 20.09 5.93
C PRO A 134 -9.96 18.99 5.63
N ILE A 135 -8.91 18.81 6.42
CA ILE A 135 -7.91 17.75 6.21
C ILE A 135 -8.53 16.37 6.46
N PHE A 136 -9.17 16.16 7.60
CA PHE A 136 -9.66 14.84 7.97
C PHE A 136 -10.99 14.49 7.29
N LEU A 137 -11.89 15.45 7.06
CA LEU A 137 -13.17 15.18 6.42
C LEU A 137 -13.08 15.21 4.90
N TYR A 138 -12.49 16.26 4.33
CA TYR A 138 -12.45 16.45 2.87
C TYR A 138 -11.14 15.95 2.23
N GLY A 139 -10.07 15.79 3.00
CA GLY A 139 -8.77 15.37 2.49
C GLY A 139 -8.04 16.49 1.75
N ASP A 140 -8.09 17.73 2.27
CA ASP A 140 -7.36 18.85 1.67
C ASP A 140 -5.85 18.57 1.70
N LYS A 141 -5.29 18.34 0.51
CA LYS A 141 -3.87 18.04 0.32
C LYS A 141 -3.00 19.30 0.34
N SER A 142 -3.58 20.47 0.21
CA SER A 142 -2.82 21.72 0.01
C SER A 142 -1.98 22.12 1.22
N LEU A 143 -2.33 21.62 2.40
CA LEU A 143 -1.73 21.95 3.69
C LEU A 143 -1.01 20.77 4.38
N VAL A 144 -0.98 19.59 3.75
CA VAL A 144 -0.44 18.39 4.39
C VAL A 144 0.44 17.59 3.44
N ALA A 145 1.39 16.88 4.02
CA ALA A 145 2.07 15.77 3.38
C ALA A 145 1.44 14.44 3.84
N PHE A 146 1.73 13.36 3.13
CA PHE A 146 1.29 12.01 3.49
C PHE A 146 -0.24 11.84 3.59
N ALA A 147 -1.02 12.62 2.81
CA ALA A 147 -2.49 12.64 2.85
C ALA A 147 -3.12 11.24 2.72
N ILE A 148 -2.50 10.31 1.99
CA ILE A 148 -2.98 8.94 1.79
C ILE A 148 -3.06 8.11 3.09
N LEU A 149 -2.31 8.46 4.13
CA LEU A 149 -2.36 7.74 5.41
C LEU A 149 -3.76 7.83 6.05
N VAL A 150 -4.48 8.93 5.83
CA VAL A 150 -5.82 9.14 6.38
C VAL A 150 -6.82 8.15 5.78
N PRO A 151 -7.02 8.04 4.45
CA PRO A 151 -7.95 7.06 3.89
C PRO A 151 -7.52 5.61 4.13
N ILE A 152 -6.21 5.29 4.22
CA ILE A 152 -5.76 3.96 4.64
C ILE A 152 -6.22 3.68 6.07
N ALA A 153 -6.03 4.63 6.98
CA ALA A 153 -6.46 4.49 8.37
C ALA A 153 -7.98 4.30 8.49
N TYR A 154 -8.75 5.11 7.76
CA TYR A 154 -10.20 4.98 7.71
C TYR A 154 -10.65 3.63 7.15
N THR A 155 -9.99 3.13 6.13
CA THR A 155 -10.24 1.78 5.58
C THR A 155 -10.05 0.70 6.64
N LEU A 156 -8.94 0.75 7.39
CA LEU A 156 -8.65 -0.24 8.42
C LEU A 156 -9.65 -0.17 9.58
N ILE A 157 -10.04 1.04 10.00
CA ILE A 157 -11.04 1.26 11.06
C ILE A 157 -12.42 0.80 10.60
N ALA A 158 -12.85 1.21 9.39
CA ALA A 158 -14.14 0.81 8.83
C ALA A 158 -14.21 -0.72 8.68
N LEU A 159 -13.18 -1.36 8.14
CA LEU A 159 -13.12 -2.82 8.06
C LEU A 159 -13.16 -3.46 9.44
N ALA A 160 -12.45 -2.94 10.43
CA ALA A 160 -12.48 -3.47 11.79
C ALA A 160 -13.91 -3.50 12.37
N ILE A 161 -14.73 -2.51 12.02
CA ILE A 161 -16.14 -2.42 12.42
C ILE A 161 -17.01 -3.37 11.59
N LEU A 162 -16.91 -3.28 10.25
CA LEU A 162 -17.72 -4.09 9.33
C LEU A 162 -17.47 -5.59 9.48
N LEU A 163 -16.23 -5.96 9.76
CA LEU A 163 -15.85 -7.35 9.99
C LEU A 163 -16.47 -7.95 11.24
N GLN A 164 -17.09 -7.20 12.14
CA GLN A 164 -17.80 -7.72 13.31
C GLN A 164 -19.23 -8.16 12.96
N ALA A 165 -19.78 -7.76 11.82
CA ALA A 165 -21.15 -8.09 11.43
C ALA A 165 -21.35 -9.61 11.24
N ARG A 166 -22.56 -10.11 11.52
CA ARG A 166 -22.91 -11.53 11.36
C ARG A 166 -22.74 -12.00 9.91
N HIS A 167 -23.20 -11.19 8.94
CA HIS A 167 -23.12 -11.46 7.49
C HIS A 167 -22.03 -10.60 6.83
N VAL A 168 -20.80 -10.80 7.27
CA VAL A 168 -19.64 -9.99 6.91
C VAL A 168 -19.47 -9.75 5.40
N ARG A 169 -19.57 -10.83 4.60
CA ARG A 169 -19.35 -10.73 3.14
C ARG A 169 -20.36 -9.79 2.52
N SER A 170 -21.65 -9.95 2.86
CA SER A 170 -22.72 -9.11 2.33
C SER A 170 -22.59 -7.66 2.82
N VAL A 171 -22.32 -7.47 4.11
CA VAL A 171 -22.19 -6.12 4.68
C VAL A 171 -21.04 -5.37 4.06
N VAL A 172 -19.84 -5.97 3.95
CA VAL A 172 -18.68 -5.32 3.32
C VAL A 172 -18.96 -5.05 1.84
N ALA A 173 -19.54 -6.02 1.10
CA ALA A 173 -19.83 -5.85 -0.32
C ALA A 173 -20.88 -4.75 -0.57
N ILE A 174 -21.96 -4.73 0.20
CA ILE A 174 -23.03 -3.70 0.06
C ILE A 174 -22.49 -2.32 0.42
N THR A 175 -21.72 -2.21 1.52
CA THR A 175 -21.11 -0.93 1.91
C THR A 175 -20.12 -0.43 0.87
N ALA A 176 -19.29 -1.31 0.35
CA ALA A 176 -18.32 -0.97 -0.72
C ALA A 176 -19.05 -0.52 -1.99
N LEU A 177 -20.04 -1.31 -2.45
CA LEU A 177 -20.83 -0.98 -3.64
C LEU A 177 -21.57 0.34 -3.48
N GLY A 178 -22.26 0.53 -2.34
CA GLY A 178 -22.98 1.76 -2.06
C GLY A 178 -22.07 2.98 -2.06
N LEU A 179 -20.90 2.89 -1.42
CA LEU A 179 -19.95 4.00 -1.35
C LEU A 179 -19.29 4.30 -2.70
N VAL A 180 -18.90 3.27 -3.47
CA VAL A 180 -18.34 3.44 -4.81
C VAL A 180 -19.38 4.06 -5.75
N THR A 181 -20.62 3.58 -5.71
CA THR A 181 -21.72 4.15 -6.52
C THR A 181 -21.99 5.59 -6.12
N PHE A 182 -22.05 5.88 -4.84
CA PHE A 182 -22.24 7.23 -4.32
C PHE A 182 -21.12 8.17 -4.80
N CYS A 183 -19.85 7.78 -4.68
CA CYS A 183 -18.72 8.56 -5.18
C CYS A 183 -18.73 8.74 -6.70
N THR A 184 -19.35 7.81 -7.45
CA THR A 184 -19.46 7.91 -8.92
C THR A 184 -20.57 8.89 -9.33
N LEU A 185 -21.71 8.88 -8.61
CA LEU A 185 -22.86 9.72 -8.94
C LEU A 185 -22.73 11.15 -8.44
N SER A 186 -21.90 11.38 -7.44
CA SER A 186 -21.75 12.67 -6.77
C SER A 186 -20.46 13.34 -7.20
N SER A 187 -20.52 14.42 -7.95
CA SER A 187 -19.35 15.21 -8.34
C SER A 187 -18.87 16.10 -7.16
N GLY A 188 -17.55 16.13 -6.93
CA GLY A 188 -16.93 17.08 -5.99
C GLY A 188 -16.74 16.59 -4.55
N TRP A 189 -16.65 15.27 -4.34
CA TRP A 189 -16.49 14.67 -3.02
C TRP A 189 -15.06 14.72 -2.47
N SER A 190 -15.03 14.52 -1.16
CA SER A 190 -13.85 14.42 -0.34
C SER A 190 -12.87 13.37 -0.88
N PHE A 191 -11.60 13.74 -1.02
CA PHE A 191 -10.50 12.82 -1.31
C PHE A 191 -10.49 11.62 -0.36
N ASN A 192 -10.70 11.86 0.94
CA ASN A 192 -10.72 10.80 1.92
C ASN A 192 -11.85 9.80 1.69
N LEU A 193 -13.05 10.28 1.34
CA LEU A 193 -14.21 9.42 1.09
C LEU A 193 -14.04 8.62 -0.21
N TYR A 194 -13.51 9.27 -1.26
CA TYR A 194 -13.21 8.61 -2.53
C TYR A 194 -12.23 7.44 -2.33
N TYR A 195 -11.12 7.67 -1.63
CA TYR A 195 -10.16 6.60 -1.39
C TYR A 195 -10.62 5.59 -0.32
N LEU A 196 -11.43 5.97 0.65
CA LEU A 196 -12.10 5.01 1.53
C LEU A 196 -12.96 4.02 0.72
N SER A 197 -13.67 4.50 -0.33
CA SER A 197 -14.45 3.63 -1.20
C SER A 197 -13.56 2.60 -1.91
N MET A 198 -12.35 2.99 -2.34
CA MET A 198 -11.35 2.07 -2.93
C MET A 198 -10.88 1.02 -1.91
N GLY A 199 -10.65 1.43 -0.68
CA GLY A 199 -10.26 0.51 0.39
C GLY A 199 -11.34 -0.52 0.73
N LEU A 200 -12.60 -0.09 0.79
CA LEU A 200 -13.74 -1.00 1.00
C LEU A 200 -13.99 -1.89 -0.22
N ALA A 201 -13.80 -1.39 -1.45
CA ALA A 201 -13.83 -2.23 -2.65
C ALA A 201 -12.74 -3.31 -2.60
N GLY A 202 -11.53 -2.96 -2.14
CA GLY A 202 -10.48 -3.93 -1.85
C GLY A 202 -10.90 -4.97 -0.81
N GLY A 203 -11.52 -4.53 0.29
CA GLY A 203 -12.07 -5.40 1.33
C GLY A 203 -13.12 -6.38 0.77
N ALA A 204 -14.06 -5.89 -0.04
CA ALA A 204 -15.07 -6.71 -0.72
C ALA A 204 -14.42 -7.72 -1.67
N ALA A 205 -13.48 -7.29 -2.51
CA ALA A 205 -12.73 -8.16 -3.39
C ALA A 205 -11.98 -9.26 -2.60
N GLY A 206 -11.32 -8.91 -1.48
CA GLY A 206 -10.63 -9.86 -0.61
C GLY A 206 -11.55 -10.89 0.03
N MET A 207 -12.83 -10.53 0.26
CA MET A 207 -13.86 -11.46 0.77
C MET A 207 -14.46 -12.36 -0.32
N LEU A 208 -14.41 -11.95 -1.59
CA LEU A 208 -14.96 -12.70 -2.71
C LEU A 208 -13.94 -13.64 -3.34
N VAL A 209 -12.67 -13.26 -3.33
CA VAL A 209 -11.59 -14.08 -3.89
C VAL A 209 -11.37 -15.32 -3.01
N ASN A 210 -11.45 -16.49 -3.63
CA ASN A 210 -11.18 -17.76 -2.92
C ASN A 210 -9.66 -17.89 -2.63
N PRO A 211 -9.23 -17.94 -1.36
CA PRO A 211 -7.81 -18.06 -1.01
C PRO A 211 -7.13 -19.29 -1.61
N ARG A 212 -7.88 -20.38 -1.86
CA ARG A 212 -7.36 -21.60 -2.47
C ARG A 212 -6.96 -21.40 -3.93
N LEU A 213 -7.64 -20.52 -4.64
CA LEU A 213 -7.30 -20.19 -6.03
C LEU A 213 -6.01 -19.39 -6.11
N MET A 214 -5.63 -18.68 -5.05
CA MET A 214 -4.37 -17.95 -4.97
C MET A 214 -3.16 -18.89 -4.72
N GLY A 215 -3.39 -20.09 -4.19
CA GLY A 215 -2.34 -21.13 -3.96
C GLY A 215 -1.99 -21.96 -5.19
N SER A 216 -2.90 -22.11 -6.15
CA SER A 216 -2.73 -22.85 -7.39
C SER A 216 -2.34 -21.93 -8.55
N SER A 217 -1.88 -22.50 -9.68
CA SER A 217 -1.69 -21.73 -10.90
C SER A 217 -3.04 -21.12 -11.33
N VAL A 218 -3.09 -19.79 -11.42
CA VAL A 218 -4.30 -19.08 -11.86
C VAL A 218 -4.66 -19.54 -13.28
N ARG A 219 -5.93 -19.93 -13.49
CA ARG A 219 -6.41 -20.41 -14.79
C ARG A 219 -6.08 -19.41 -15.91
N PRO A 220 -5.62 -19.87 -17.10
CA PRO A 220 -5.24 -18.97 -18.20
C PRO A 220 -6.33 -17.97 -18.56
N GLY A 221 -7.61 -18.39 -18.56
CA GLY A 221 -8.74 -17.49 -18.85
C GLY A 221 -8.89 -16.34 -17.83
N ILE A 222 -8.63 -16.59 -16.54
CA ILE A 222 -8.66 -15.52 -15.53
C ILE A 222 -7.50 -14.55 -15.76
N LYS A 223 -6.30 -15.05 -16.08
CA LYS A 223 -5.16 -14.19 -16.42
C LYS A 223 -5.50 -13.30 -17.63
N ALA A 224 -6.02 -13.88 -18.70
CA ALA A 224 -6.42 -13.15 -19.90
C ALA A 224 -7.47 -12.07 -19.56
N LEU A 225 -8.47 -12.39 -18.73
CA LEU A 225 -9.50 -11.44 -18.31
C LEU A 225 -8.90 -10.27 -17.50
N LEU A 226 -7.97 -10.54 -16.58
CA LEU A 226 -7.29 -9.49 -15.81
C LEU A 226 -6.47 -8.58 -16.71
N TRP A 227 -5.71 -9.15 -17.67
CA TRP A 227 -4.93 -8.37 -18.65
C TRP A 227 -5.82 -7.55 -19.56
N ALA A 228 -6.91 -8.13 -20.06
CA ALA A 228 -7.89 -7.39 -20.87
C ALA A 228 -8.53 -6.25 -20.08
N GLY A 229 -8.93 -6.50 -18.83
CA GLY A 229 -9.47 -5.47 -17.95
C GLY A 229 -8.47 -4.35 -17.64
N ALA A 230 -7.20 -4.69 -17.39
CA ALA A 230 -6.14 -3.69 -17.20
C ALA A 230 -5.89 -2.86 -18.48
N ALA A 231 -5.89 -3.51 -19.66
CA ALA A 231 -5.75 -2.81 -20.93
C ALA A 231 -6.94 -1.87 -21.20
N VAL A 232 -8.17 -2.34 -20.97
CA VAL A 232 -9.38 -1.50 -21.08
C VAL A 232 -9.30 -0.32 -20.13
N TYR A 233 -8.86 -0.52 -18.87
CA TYR A 233 -8.66 0.56 -17.92
C TYR A 233 -7.63 1.58 -18.45
N MET A 234 -6.46 1.13 -18.90
CA MET A 234 -5.40 2.02 -19.41
C MET A 234 -5.87 2.82 -20.65
N VAL A 235 -6.64 2.19 -21.52
CA VAL A 235 -7.27 2.89 -22.66
C VAL A 235 -8.32 3.88 -22.17
N SER A 236 -9.17 3.48 -21.23
CA SER A 236 -10.24 4.34 -20.70
C SER A 236 -9.71 5.61 -20.06
N ILE A 237 -8.63 5.55 -19.28
CA ILE A 237 -8.03 6.73 -18.64
C ILE A 237 -7.37 7.69 -19.63
N THR A 238 -7.12 7.24 -20.87
CA THR A 238 -6.64 8.13 -21.95
C THR A 238 -7.75 9.07 -22.41
N PHE A 239 -9.00 8.59 -22.45
CA PHE A 239 -10.15 9.30 -23.02
C PHE A 239 -11.12 9.84 -21.96
N LEU A 240 -11.20 9.19 -20.79
CA LEU A 240 -12.12 9.54 -19.72
C LEU A 240 -11.37 10.24 -18.58
N ARG A 241 -12.03 11.20 -17.94
CA ARG A 241 -11.52 11.77 -16.69
C ARG A 241 -11.59 10.73 -15.56
N HIS A 242 -10.67 10.80 -14.61
CA HIS A 242 -10.53 9.87 -13.48
C HIS A 242 -11.70 9.91 -12.45
N ASP A 243 -12.79 10.58 -12.76
CA ASP A 243 -13.88 10.86 -11.80
C ASP A 243 -14.81 9.67 -11.57
N ASN A 244 -14.67 8.58 -12.36
CA ASN A 244 -15.51 7.40 -12.21
C ASN A 244 -14.90 6.40 -11.22
N ALA A 245 -15.43 6.37 -9.99
CA ALA A 245 -14.94 5.49 -8.93
C ALA A 245 -15.10 3.98 -9.25
N VAL A 246 -16.12 3.58 -10.02
CA VAL A 246 -16.32 2.19 -10.44
C VAL A 246 -15.19 1.76 -11.38
N LEU A 247 -14.94 2.55 -12.43
CA LEU A 247 -13.88 2.27 -13.39
C LEU A 247 -12.51 2.23 -12.70
N TYR A 248 -12.27 3.16 -11.78
CA TYR A 248 -11.02 3.25 -11.03
C TYR A 248 -10.83 2.02 -10.12
N ALA A 249 -11.86 1.61 -9.36
CA ALA A 249 -11.80 0.43 -8.50
C ALA A 249 -11.59 -0.86 -9.31
N ALA A 250 -12.32 -1.03 -10.42
CA ALA A 250 -12.18 -2.18 -11.31
C ALA A 250 -10.79 -2.21 -11.98
N GLY A 251 -10.29 -1.04 -12.40
CA GLY A 251 -8.96 -0.89 -12.98
C GLY A 251 -7.85 -1.28 -12.01
N ILE A 252 -7.91 -0.75 -10.78
CA ILE A 252 -6.98 -1.13 -9.71
C ILE A 252 -6.98 -2.64 -9.48
N PHE A 253 -8.17 -3.25 -9.36
CA PHE A 253 -8.28 -4.70 -9.18
C PHE A 253 -7.62 -5.47 -10.33
N CYS A 254 -7.85 -5.08 -11.58
CA CYS A 254 -7.24 -5.71 -12.75
C CYS A 254 -5.72 -5.53 -12.77
N VAL A 255 -5.21 -4.31 -12.57
CA VAL A 255 -3.77 -4.02 -12.56
C VAL A 255 -3.05 -4.77 -11.44
N LEU A 256 -3.59 -4.75 -10.22
CA LEU A 256 -3.00 -5.51 -9.11
C LEU A 256 -3.12 -7.02 -9.31
N GLY A 257 -4.21 -7.50 -9.92
CA GLY A 257 -4.38 -8.89 -10.32
C GLY A 257 -3.37 -9.32 -11.37
N CYS A 258 -3.12 -8.49 -12.39
CA CYS A 258 -2.06 -8.72 -13.38
C CYS A 258 -0.68 -8.79 -12.72
N ALA A 259 -0.35 -7.81 -11.88
CA ALA A 259 0.92 -7.79 -11.16
C ALA A 259 1.08 -9.06 -10.29
N TYR A 260 0.06 -9.44 -9.52
CA TYR A 260 0.07 -10.63 -8.69
C TYR A 260 0.28 -11.92 -9.50
N THR A 261 -0.44 -12.06 -10.63
CA THR A 261 -0.34 -13.26 -11.47
C THR A 261 0.97 -13.34 -12.23
N SER A 262 1.56 -12.20 -12.60
CA SER A 262 2.85 -12.11 -13.27
C SER A 262 4.01 -12.45 -12.33
N VAL A 263 3.94 -11.95 -11.08
CA VAL A 263 4.98 -12.19 -10.07
C VAL A 263 5.24 -13.68 -9.82
N ARG A 264 4.19 -14.51 -9.92
CA ARG A 264 4.31 -15.96 -9.75
C ARG A 264 5.04 -16.68 -10.89
N ALA A 265 5.26 -16.00 -11.99
CA ALA A 265 6.07 -16.50 -13.10
C ALA A 265 7.56 -16.18 -12.93
N PHE A 266 7.93 -15.31 -11.98
CA PHE A 266 9.33 -14.97 -11.71
C PHE A 266 9.96 -15.94 -10.70
N GLU A 267 11.22 -16.23 -10.93
CA GLU A 267 12.03 -17.00 -9.99
C GLU A 267 12.26 -16.18 -8.71
N PRO A 268 11.96 -16.74 -7.52
CA PRO A 268 12.10 -16.03 -6.24
C PRO A 268 13.53 -15.60 -5.92
N GLU A 269 14.53 -16.20 -6.60
CA GLU A 269 15.95 -15.95 -6.38
C GLU A 269 16.49 -14.74 -7.15
N THR A 270 15.71 -14.18 -8.08
CA THR A 270 16.16 -13.01 -8.83
C THR A 270 16.31 -11.79 -7.92
N LEU A 271 17.40 -11.02 -8.10
CA LEU A 271 17.65 -9.79 -7.34
C LEU A 271 16.49 -8.80 -7.43
N TRP A 272 15.88 -8.70 -8.62
CA TRP A 272 14.72 -7.84 -8.85
C TRP A 272 13.52 -8.26 -8.00
N PHE A 273 13.22 -9.56 -7.92
CA PHE A 273 12.14 -10.08 -7.08
C PHE A 273 12.42 -9.80 -5.60
N GLN A 274 13.63 -10.12 -5.12
CA GLN A 274 14.03 -9.89 -3.73
C GLN A 274 13.97 -8.41 -3.35
N TYR A 275 14.43 -7.52 -4.23
CA TYR A 275 14.34 -6.08 -4.04
C TYR A 275 12.90 -5.62 -3.77
N HIS A 276 11.94 -6.04 -4.61
CA HIS A 276 10.53 -5.70 -4.43
C HIS A 276 9.92 -6.31 -3.17
N VAL A 277 10.29 -7.55 -2.83
CA VAL A 277 9.82 -8.20 -1.60
C VAL A 277 10.30 -7.43 -0.37
N VAL A 278 11.56 -7.03 -0.33
CA VAL A 278 12.11 -6.24 0.78
C VAL A 278 11.43 -4.87 0.86
N LEU A 279 11.31 -4.14 -0.25
CA LEU A 279 10.56 -2.88 -0.29
C LEU A 279 9.12 -3.05 0.20
N GLY A 280 8.45 -4.13 -0.18
CA GLY A 280 7.08 -4.40 0.23
C GLY A 280 6.92 -4.72 1.70
N GLN A 281 7.91 -5.37 2.32
CA GLN A 281 7.94 -5.60 3.76
C GLN A 281 8.03 -4.29 4.55
N TYR A 282 8.71 -3.29 3.98
CA TYR A 282 8.92 -1.96 4.53
C TYR A 282 8.14 -0.87 3.79
N SER A 283 7.01 -1.23 3.14
CA SER A 283 6.27 -0.35 2.22
C SER A 283 5.85 0.99 2.83
N LEU A 284 5.45 1.02 4.11
CA LEU A 284 5.10 2.27 4.79
C LEU A 284 6.33 3.16 4.98
N LEU A 285 7.46 2.58 5.40
CA LEU A 285 8.72 3.31 5.51
C LEU A 285 9.21 3.77 4.13
N GLY A 286 9.08 2.91 3.11
CA GLY A 286 9.36 3.25 1.71
C GLY A 286 8.54 4.44 1.24
N TYR A 287 7.24 4.46 1.55
CA TYR A 287 6.36 5.58 1.23
C TYR A 287 6.81 6.89 1.91
N LEU A 288 7.15 6.84 3.20
CA LEU A 288 7.61 8.02 3.93
C LEU A 288 8.98 8.49 3.42
N GLY A 289 9.91 7.56 3.27
CA GLY A 289 11.28 7.82 2.88
C GLY A 289 11.39 8.45 1.48
N GLN A 290 10.60 7.98 0.51
CA GLN A 290 10.61 8.56 -0.84
C GLN A 290 10.18 10.02 -0.87
N ILE A 291 9.10 10.38 -0.16
CA ILE A 291 8.61 11.76 -0.15
C ILE A 291 9.65 12.69 0.46
N LEU A 292 10.23 12.29 1.61
CA LEU A 292 11.28 13.08 2.25
C LEU A 292 12.51 13.22 1.36
N PHE A 293 12.97 12.12 0.76
CA PHE A 293 14.17 12.13 -0.07
C PHE A 293 13.98 12.95 -1.37
N LEU A 294 12.85 12.78 -2.07
CA LEU A 294 12.54 13.58 -3.26
C LEU A 294 12.42 15.07 -2.95
N GLN A 295 11.86 15.42 -1.79
CA GLN A 295 11.81 16.82 -1.34
C GLN A 295 13.20 17.39 -1.04
N MET A 296 14.10 16.59 -0.46
CA MET A 296 15.50 16.98 -0.26
C MET A 296 16.22 17.19 -1.60
N LEU A 297 16.04 16.29 -2.57
CA LEU A 297 16.60 16.44 -3.91
C LEU A 297 16.08 17.69 -4.61
N ARG A 298 14.77 17.99 -4.51
CA ARG A 298 14.16 19.18 -5.08
C ARG A 298 14.74 20.48 -4.50
N ARG A 299 15.03 20.51 -3.21
CA ARG A 299 15.65 21.67 -2.54
C ARG A 299 17.11 21.85 -2.91
N GLY A 300 17.84 20.77 -3.18
CA GLY A 300 19.24 20.80 -3.62
C GLY A 300 19.46 21.36 -5.03
N HIS A 301 18.46 22.09 -5.60
CA HIS A 301 18.52 22.72 -6.93
C HIS A 301 18.84 21.76 -8.09
N ILE A 302 18.60 20.46 -7.92
CA ILE A 302 18.68 19.48 -9.00
C ILE A 302 17.57 19.73 -10.06
N SER A 303 16.70 20.71 -9.80
CA SER A 303 15.54 21.07 -10.63
C SER A 303 15.84 21.81 -11.95
N ALA A 304 17.12 22.16 -12.24
CA ALA A 304 17.44 23.03 -13.36
C ALA A 304 17.65 22.34 -14.72
N LEU A 305 17.57 21.02 -14.80
CA LEU A 305 17.80 20.28 -16.06
C LEU A 305 16.54 19.50 -16.47
N HIS A 306 16.04 19.71 -17.66
CA HIS A 306 14.90 19.08 -18.34
C HIS A 306 14.59 17.59 -18.09
N TRP A 307 13.58 17.04 -18.71
CA TRP A 307 12.96 15.70 -18.55
C TRP A 307 13.91 14.50 -18.34
N THR A 308 15.17 14.55 -18.83
CA THR A 308 16.21 13.55 -18.53
C THR A 308 16.52 13.44 -17.04
N LEU A 309 16.15 14.44 -16.26
CA LEU A 309 16.39 14.49 -14.82
C LEU A 309 15.30 13.87 -13.96
N GLY A 310 14.13 13.64 -14.50
CA GLY A 310 13.17 12.76 -13.84
C GLY A 310 13.74 11.36 -13.63
N LEU A 311 14.59 10.88 -14.55
CA LEU A 311 15.23 9.55 -14.42
C LEU A 311 16.28 9.52 -13.29
N ILE A 312 17.08 10.57 -13.15
CA ILE A 312 18.11 10.61 -12.10
C ILE A 312 17.51 10.62 -10.70
N PRO A 313 16.59 11.54 -10.32
CA PRO A 313 15.89 11.49 -9.04
C PRO A 313 15.17 10.15 -8.80
N PHE A 314 14.57 9.55 -9.83
CA PHE A 314 13.93 8.23 -9.75
C PHE A 314 14.94 7.16 -9.34
N LEU A 315 16.06 7.02 -10.07
CA LEU A 315 17.08 6.01 -9.80
C LEU A 315 17.71 6.22 -8.42
N LEU A 316 18.08 7.46 -8.07
CA LEU A 316 18.63 7.79 -6.76
C LEU A 316 17.66 7.42 -5.63
N THR A 317 16.37 7.70 -5.82
CA THR A 317 15.34 7.35 -4.83
C THR A 317 15.18 5.84 -4.71
N CYS A 318 15.16 5.10 -5.81
CA CYS A 318 15.10 3.63 -5.76
C CYS A 318 16.31 3.04 -5.03
N VAL A 319 17.52 3.53 -5.31
CA VAL A 319 18.75 3.08 -4.61
C VAL A 319 18.69 3.42 -3.13
N PHE A 320 18.27 4.64 -2.78
CA PHE A 320 18.10 5.07 -1.40
C PHE A 320 17.10 4.19 -0.64
N LEU A 321 15.93 3.93 -1.21
CA LEU A 321 14.90 3.10 -0.59
C LEU A 321 15.36 1.65 -0.42
N GLY A 322 16.04 1.11 -1.42
CA GLY A 322 16.63 -0.24 -1.35
C GLY A 322 17.65 -0.33 -0.22
N GLY A 323 18.60 0.60 -0.17
CA GLY A 323 19.62 0.67 0.88
C GLY A 323 19.01 0.85 2.27
N MET A 324 18.03 1.74 2.42
CA MET A 324 17.31 1.97 3.67
C MET A 324 16.57 0.72 4.14
N SER A 325 15.86 0.03 3.23
CA SER A 325 15.08 -1.16 3.56
C SER A 325 15.97 -2.34 3.93
N VAL A 326 17.05 -2.58 3.17
CA VAL A 326 18.02 -3.63 3.46
C VAL A 326 18.78 -3.34 4.76
N GLY A 327 19.22 -2.09 4.95
CA GLY A 327 19.89 -1.65 6.17
C GLY A 327 19.02 -1.84 7.41
N LEU A 328 17.74 -1.46 7.33
CA LEU A 328 16.79 -1.68 8.41
C LEU A 328 16.53 -3.16 8.69
N ASP A 329 16.39 -3.99 7.63
CA ASP A 329 16.23 -5.44 7.78
C ASP A 329 17.42 -6.07 8.51
N PHE A 330 18.63 -5.66 8.13
CA PHE A 330 19.85 -6.08 8.78
C PHE A 330 19.92 -5.67 10.26
N LEU A 331 19.59 -4.40 10.57
CA LEU A 331 19.61 -3.89 11.93
C LEU A 331 18.57 -4.58 12.82
N ARG A 332 17.36 -4.82 12.30
CA ARG A 332 16.29 -5.53 13.00
C ARG A 332 16.66 -6.98 13.33
N LYS A 333 17.36 -7.66 12.44
CA LYS A 333 17.84 -9.04 12.67
C LYS A 333 18.93 -9.11 13.75
N ARG A 334 19.69 -8.05 13.93
CA ARG A 334 20.79 -7.99 14.91
C ARG A 334 20.41 -7.36 16.25
N ASN A 335 19.39 -6.49 16.28
CA ASN A 335 19.05 -5.73 17.48
C ASN A 335 17.56 -5.83 17.78
N VAL A 336 17.26 -6.52 18.89
CA VAL A 336 15.87 -6.73 19.38
C VAL A 336 15.17 -5.41 19.68
N THR A 337 15.88 -4.41 20.21
CA THR A 337 15.30 -3.10 20.52
C THR A 337 14.82 -2.39 19.27
N ILE A 338 15.61 -2.44 18.18
CA ILE A 338 15.23 -1.86 16.88
C ILE A 338 14.02 -2.61 16.30
N ASP A 339 13.99 -3.94 16.42
CA ASP A 339 12.83 -4.72 15.96
C ASP A 339 11.56 -4.39 16.75
N LEU A 340 11.65 -4.25 18.08
CA LEU A 340 10.53 -3.84 18.92
C LEU A 340 10.06 -2.41 18.59
N ALA A 341 10.99 -1.47 18.44
CA ALA A 341 10.67 -0.09 18.06
C ALA A 341 9.99 -0.04 16.69
N TYR A 342 10.51 -0.77 15.71
CA TYR A 342 9.88 -0.86 14.39
C TYR A 342 8.46 -1.42 14.47
N ARG A 343 8.27 -2.52 15.20
CA ARG A 343 6.94 -3.15 15.35
C ARG A 343 5.96 -2.26 16.12
N SER A 344 6.42 -1.48 17.06
CA SER A 344 5.54 -0.57 17.82
C SER A 344 4.95 0.53 16.92
N VAL A 345 5.72 1.01 15.93
CA VAL A 345 5.30 2.09 15.03
C VAL A 345 4.62 1.54 13.76
N PHE A 346 5.23 0.55 13.10
CA PHE A 346 4.89 0.16 11.72
C PHE A 346 4.16 -1.19 11.60
N ALA A 347 4.07 -2.02 12.66
CA ALA A 347 3.46 -3.36 12.59
C ALA A 347 2.07 -3.46 13.32
#